data_bf5a1d7627b2debe5d1fd81afb7fdceb
#
_entry.id   bf5a1d7627b2debe5d1fd81afb7fdceb
#
_cell.length_a   1.000
_cell.length_b   1.000
_cell.length_c   1.000
_cell.angle_alpha   90.00
_cell.angle_beta   90.00
_cell.angle_gamma   90.00
#
_symmetry.space_group_name_H-M   'P 1'
#
loop_
_entity.id
_entity.type
_entity.pdbx_description
1 polymer ?
#
loop_
_entity_poly.entity_id
_entity_poly.type
_entity_poly.pdbx_seq_one_letter_code
_entity_poly.pdbx_strand_id
1 'polypeptide(L)'
;MKKNWFVFCSLGLNVVLLLSIGYLNGEIKSVRSALHNDIQALEEVIDNEVSGEIAQIRSEMEEARRLHKSYDLHPTGMDSVSRALLADFSLEVKEWQADTAVTLLLERGNGTATQEIPLSRVRNGVFSAPVVLPVEDSSEIRLSASILSGGVTTREELGGWGDISMLLPLQMTSWGGGVPQFQSGKLMLPDQSAGVENMDHAPEKAMEPEFYVYLNEQRIRTLPGVEEADYGVYQYRCESIALEETVKDGDKIAVSFACRDPYGLHYEFPLYSWVAEGTEESPYVAEGYTSGGINTPILTWE
;
A
#
# COMPACT_ATOMS: atom_id res chain seq x y z
N MET A 1 77.08 27.06 -45.40
CA MET A 1 76.00 26.02 -45.13
C MET A 1 75.86 25.56 -43.67
N LYS A 2 76.77 25.79 -42.76
CA LYS A 2 76.68 25.28 -41.36
C LYS A 2 75.75 26.11 -40.45
N LYS A 3 75.42 27.36 -40.77
CA LYS A 3 74.65 28.24 -39.87
C LYS A 3 73.16 27.96 -39.83
N ASN A 4 72.58 27.45 -40.93
CA ASN A 4 71.14 27.17 -41.00
C ASN A 4 70.74 25.82 -40.28
N TRP A 5 71.67 24.89 -40.14
CA TRP A 5 71.40 23.60 -39.49
C TRP A 5 71.06 23.75 -38.00
N PHE A 6 71.72 24.67 -37.33
CA PHE A 6 71.48 24.96 -35.90
C PHE A 6 70.05 25.54 -35.67
N VAL A 7 69.57 26.34 -36.61
CA VAL A 7 68.22 26.92 -36.54
C VAL A 7 67.17 25.85 -36.72
N PHE A 8 67.38 24.89 -37.64
CA PHE A 8 66.48 23.76 -37.85
C PHE A 8 66.44 22.79 -36.67
N CYS A 9 67.58 22.51 -36.05
CA CYS A 9 67.68 21.68 -34.86
C CYS A 9 66.96 22.32 -33.65
N SER A 10 67.16 23.66 -33.46
CA SER A 10 66.46 24.40 -32.41
C SER A 10 64.94 24.46 -32.63
N LEU A 11 64.50 24.64 -33.88
CA LEU A 11 63.07 24.63 -34.20
C LEU A 11 62.46 23.24 -33.95
N GLY A 12 63.13 22.16 -34.35
CA GLY A 12 62.71 20.81 -34.13
C GLY A 12 62.58 20.49 -32.62
N LEU A 13 63.58 20.90 -31.82
CA LEU A 13 63.56 20.73 -30.37
C LEU A 13 62.37 21.46 -29.70
N ASN A 14 62.11 22.69 -30.15
CA ASN A 14 60.97 23.46 -29.64
C ASN A 14 59.62 22.80 -29.97
N VAL A 15 59.46 22.22 -31.16
CA VAL A 15 58.26 21.51 -31.57
C VAL A 15 58.05 20.26 -30.69
N VAL A 16 59.11 19.47 -30.45
CA VAL A 16 59.06 18.32 -29.58
C VAL A 16 58.69 18.70 -28.14
N LEU A 17 59.27 19.79 -27.64
CA LEU A 17 58.95 20.33 -26.30
C LEU A 17 57.49 20.76 -26.20
N LEU A 18 56.96 21.46 -27.20
CA LEU A 18 55.55 21.87 -27.23
C LEU A 18 54.58 20.67 -27.28
N LEU A 19 54.93 19.66 -28.07
CA LEU A 19 54.15 18.42 -28.13
C LEU A 19 54.19 17.68 -26.78
N SER A 20 55.32 17.59 -26.13
CA SER A 20 55.49 16.97 -24.82
C SER A 20 54.72 17.72 -23.74
N ILE A 21 54.71 19.05 -23.74
CA ILE A 21 53.90 19.85 -22.83
C ILE A 21 52.40 19.65 -23.09
N GLY A 22 52.01 19.58 -24.35
CA GLY A 22 50.61 19.29 -24.73
C GLY A 22 50.16 17.91 -24.22
N TYR A 23 51.01 16.89 -24.41
CA TYR A 23 50.74 15.52 -23.90
C TYR A 23 50.62 15.49 -22.37
N LEU A 24 51.60 16.07 -21.66
CA LEU A 24 51.60 16.15 -20.17
C LEU A 24 50.37 16.90 -19.65
N ASN A 25 49.95 17.99 -20.30
CA ASN A 25 48.74 18.74 -19.93
C ASN A 25 47.46 17.85 -20.12
N GLY A 26 47.44 17.02 -21.15
CA GLY A 26 46.37 16.03 -21.37
C GLY A 26 46.29 14.98 -20.25
N GLU A 27 47.44 14.43 -19.87
CA GLU A 27 47.52 13.48 -18.78
C GLU A 27 47.14 14.09 -17.43
N ILE A 28 47.61 15.31 -17.12
CA ILE A 28 47.27 16.01 -15.88
C ILE A 28 45.74 16.25 -15.80
N LYS A 29 45.10 16.64 -16.91
CA LYS A 29 43.65 16.81 -16.96
C LYS A 29 42.90 15.48 -16.74
N SER A 30 43.36 14.39 -17.35
CA SER A 30 42.81 13.06 -17.18
C SER A 30 42.89 12.58 -15.73
N VAL A 31 44.09 12.67 -15.12
CA VAL A 31 44.28 12.30 -13.71
C VAL A 31 43.43 13.17 -12.77
N ARG A 32 43.33 14.50 -13.04
CA ARG A 32 42.50 15.36 -12.23
C ARG A 32 40.99 15.01 -12.33
N SER A 33 40.53 14.67 -13.53
CA SER A 33 39.15 14.23 -13.73
C SER A 33 38.86 12.88 -13.02
N ALA A 34 39.78 11.91 -13.13
CA ALA A 34 39.67 10.64 -12.44
C ALA A 34 39.63 10.83 -10.91
N LEU A 35 40.56 11.63 -10.37
CA LEU A 35 40.58 11.93 -8.94
C LEU A 35 39.31 12.63 -8.45
N HIS A 36 38.76 13.54 -9.25
CA HIS A 36 37.51 14.21 -8.90
C HIS A 36 36.33 13.22 -8.85
N ASN A 37 36.25 12.33 -9.82
CA ASN A 37 35.21 11.29 -9.84
C ASN A 37 35.37 10.32 -8.66
N ASP A 38 36.61 9.95 -8.32
CA ASP A 38 36.88 9.07 -7.17
C ASP A 38 36.49 9.74 -5.84
N ILE A 39 36.76 11.05 -5.71
CA ILE A 39 36.35 11.82 -4.52
C ILE A 39 34.82 11.90 -4.44
N GLN A 40 34.12 12.18 -5.53
CA GLN A 40 32.65 12.19 -5.53
C GLN A 40 32.06 10.82 -5.18
N ALA A 41 32.60 9.75 -5.72
CA ALA A 41 32.16 8.39 -5.39
C ALA A 41 32.39 8.05 -3.90
N LEU A 42 33.50 8.48 -3.33
CA LEU A 42 33.80 8.30 -1.90
C LEU A 42 32.85 9.15 -1.02
N GLU A 43 32.56 10.40 -1.40
CA GLU A 43 31.60 11.25 -0.70
C GLU A 43 30.22 10.60 -0.69
N GLU A 44 29.74 10.09 -1.83
CA GLU A 44 28.45 9.39 -1.93
C GLU A 44 28.39 8.13 -1.06
N VAL A 45 29.45 7.32 -1.05
CA VAL A 45 29.54 6.14 -0.19
C VAL A 45 29.52 6.51 1.29
N ILE A 46 30.30 7.53 1.69
CA ILE A 46 30.33 7.99 3.08
C ILE A 46 28.99 8.56 3.51
N ASP A 47 28.34 9.38 2.69
CA ASP A 47 27.02 9.94 3.00
C ASP A 47 25.95 8.86 3.15
N ASN A 48 25.96 7.86 2.30
CA ASN A 48 25.04 6.72 2.37
C ASN A 48 25.30 5.86 3.64
N GLU A 49 26.55 5.56 3.94
CA GLU A 49 26.92 4.76 5.11
C GLU A 49 26.60 5.49 6.42
N VAL A 50 26.98 6.76 6.52
CA VAL A 50 26.66 7.60 7.70
C VAL A 50 25.17 7.80 7.86
N SER A 51 24.43 8.03 6.77
CA SER A 51 22.97 8.15 6.82
C SER A 51 22.31 6.85 7.27
N GLY A 52 22.82 5.70 6.78
CA GLY A 52 22.36 4.36 7.22
C GLY A 52 22.60 4.11 8.69
N GLU A 53 23.82 4.39 9.19
CA GLU A 53 24.14 4.25 10.62
C GLU A 53 23.31 5.17 11.51
N ILE A 54 23.09 6.42 11.11
CA ILE A 54 22.24 7.36 11.84
C ILE A 54 20.80 6.86 11.90
N ALA A 55 20.27 6.32 10.79
CA ALA A 55 18.92 5.77 10.75
C ALA A 55 18.80 4.54 11.68
N GLN A 56 19.80 3.67 11.68
CA GLN A 56 19.85 2.52 12.57
C GLN A 56 19.89 2.94 14.05
N ILE A 57 20.78 3.88 14.42
CA ILE A 57 20.90 4.38 15.79
C ILE A 57 19.58 5.02 16.26
N ARG A 58 18.91 5.78 15.38
CA ARG A 58 17.58 6.34 15.70
C ARG A 58 16.56 5.25 15.96
N SER A 59 16.50 4.24 15.11
CA SER A 59 15.60 3.10 15.28
C SER A 59 15.86 2.37 16.61
N GLU A 60 17.13 2.10 16.91
CA GLU A 60 17.52 1.46 18.19
C GLU A 60 17.16 2.33 19.42
N MET A 61 17.36 3.64 19.30
CA MET A 61 16.97 4.58 20.39
C MET A 61 15.44 4.67 20.56
N GLU A 62 14.68 4.67 19.48
CA GLU A 62 13.22 4.64 19.51
C GLU A 62 12.72 3.34 20.12
N GLU A 63 13.28 2.20 19.70
CA GLU A 63 12.95 0.91 20.28
C GLU A 63 13.32 0.81 21.77
N ALA A 64 14.47 1.36 22.18
CA ALA A 64 14.86 1.40 23.57
C ALA A 64 13.94 2.27 24.43
N ARG A 65 13.34 3.32 23.85
CA ARG A 65 12.39 4.20 24.53
C ARG A 65 10.99 3.61 24.67
N ARG A 66 10.61 2.66 23.82
CA ARG A 66 9.30 2.01 23.87
C ARG A 66 9.12 1.32 25.22
N LEU A 67 7.96 1.48 25.81
CA LEU A 67 7.57 0.84 27.06
C LEU A 67 7.04 -0.57 26.85
N HIS A 68 6.62 -0.89 25.63
CA HIS A 68 6.16 -2.21 25.24
C HIS A 68 7.23 -2.98 24.45
N LYS A 69 7.14 -4.31 24.46
CA LYS A 69 7.92 -5.20 23.59
C LYS A 69 7.18 -5.49 22.28
N SER A 70 5.90 -5.79 22.42
CA SER A 70 5.02 -6.10 21.30
C SER A 70 3.57 -5.77 21.63
N TYR A 71 2.77 -5.54 20.62
CA TYR A 71 1.33 -5.52 20.71
C TYR A 71 0.74 -6.24 19.50
N ASP A 72 -0.47 -6.72 19.67
CA ASP A 72 -1.22 -7.41 18.63
C ASP A 72 -2.70 -7.08 18.74
N LEU A 73 -3.36 -6.89 17.62
CA LEU A 73 -4.82 -6.78 17.51
C LEU A 73 -5.26 -7.90 16.56
N HIS A 74 -5.71 -8.99 17.14
CA HIS A 74 -6.10 -10.19 16.42
C HIS A 74 -7.61 -10.23 16.20
N PRO A 75 -8.12 -10.08 14.97
CA PRO A 75 -9.53 -10.27 14.67
C PRO A 75 -9.97 -11.70 15.01
N THR A 76 -11.06 -11.83 15.74
CA THR A 76 -11.60 -13.12 16.18
C THR A 76 -12.93 -13.48 15.53
N GLY A 77 -13.59 -12.52 14.88
CA GLY A 77 -14.83 -12.72 14.18
C GLY A 77 -15.60 -11.42 13.92
N MET A 78 -16.83 -11.58 13.48
CA MET A 78 -17.74 -10.46 13.20
C MET A 78 -19.05 -10.69 13.97
N ASP A 79 -19.62 -9.61 14.48
CA ASP A 79 -20.97 -9.62 15.05
C ASP A 79 -21.94 -8.90 14.11
N SER A 80 -22.79 -9.66 13.44
CA SER A 80 -23.79 -9.11 12.52
C SER A 80 -24.88 -8.28 13.22
N VAL A 81 -25.13 -8.51 14.50
CA VAL A 81 -26.15 -7.78 15.27
C VAL A 81 -25.66 -6.39 15.63
N SER A 82 -24.46 -6.29 16.15
CA SER A 82 -23.81 -5.01 16.47
C SER A 82 -23.09 -4.37 15.27
N ARG A 83 -23.02 -5.11 14.13
CA ARG A 83 -22.31 -4.70 12.90
C ARG A 83 -20.87 -4.30 13.19
N ALA A 84 -20.15 -5.16 13.90
CA ALA A 84 -18.84 -4.88 14.41
C ALA A 84 -17.86 -6.02 14.17
N LEU A 85 -16.58 -5.66 13.97
CA LEU A 85 -15.46 -6.57 14.04
C LEU A 85 -15.13 -6.82 15.52
N LEU A 86 -15.03 -8.09 15.88
CA LEU A 86 -14.55 -8.54 17.17
C LEU A 86 -13.07 -8.85 17.07
N ALA A 87 -12.29 -8.36 18.02
CA ALA A 87 -10.85 -8.61 18.06
C ALA A 87 -10.37 -8.78 19.49
N ASP A 88 -9.29 -9.51 19.68
CA ASP A 88 -8.54 -9.58 20.93
C ASP A 88 -7.30 -8.69 20.81
N PHE A 89 -7.21 -7.71 21.71
CA PHE A 89 -6.01 -6.89 21.81
C PHE A 89 -5.10 -7.43 22.89
N SER A 90 -3.79 -7.50 22.62
CA SER A 90 -2.77 -7.86 23.61
C SER A 90 -1.58 -6.92 23.54
N LEU A 91 -0.97 -6.64 24.70
CA LEU A 91 0.20 -5.79 24.86
C LEU A 91 1.18 -6.44 25.84
N GLU A 92 2.45 -6.60 25.43
CA GLU A 92 3.53 -7.01 26.32
C GLU A 92 4.36 -5.81 26.73
N VAL A 93 4.34 -5.45 28.02
CA VAL A 93 5.06 -4.33 28.61
C VAL A 93 6.48 -4.77 29.00
N LYS A 94 7.51 -3.94 28.71
CA LYS A 94 8.92 -4.24 29.04
C LYS A 94 9.18 -4.31 30.53
N GLU A 95 8.68 -3.31 31.26
CA GLU A 95 8.86 -3.20 32.70
C GLU A 95 7.48 -3.14 33.36
N TRP A 96 7.22 -4.08 34.27
CA TRP A 96 5.94 -4.19 34.95
C TRP A 96 6.14 -4.51 36.44
N GLN A 97 5.19 -4.09 37.25
CA GLN A 97 5.10 -4.35 38.67
C GLN A 97 3.75 -4.96 39.01
N ALA A 98 3.56 -5.35 40.26
CA ALA A 98 2.29 -5.94 40.72
C ALA A 98 1.09 -4.98 40.56
N ASP A 99 1.35 -3.69 40.69
CA ASP A 99 0.39 -2.59 40.59
C ASP A 99 0.28 -1.99 39.18
N THR A 100 1.00 -2.53 38.21
CA THR A 100 0.90 -2.05 36.81
C THR A 100 -0.51 -2.26 36.29
N ALA A 101 -1.13 -1.19 35.82
CA ALA A 101 -2.40 -1.18 35.14
C ALA A 101 -2.21 -0.60 33.70
N VAL A 102 -2.88 -1.18 32.74
CA VAL A 102 -2.79 -0.78 31.33
C VAL A 102 -4.18 -0.51 30.81
N THR A 103 -4.35 0.60 30.11
CA THR A 103 -5.57 0.97 29.40
C THR A 103 -5.24 1.19 27.94
N LEU A 104 -5.93 0.50 27.04
CA LEU A 104 -5.89 0.78 25.62
C LEU A 104 -6.74 2.01 25.34
N LEU A 105 -6.19 2.95 24.60
CA LEU A 105 -6.87 4.12 24.07
C LEU A 105 -7.04 3.91 22.56
N LEU A 106 -8.26 3.73 22.14
CA LEU A 106 -8.63 3.54 20.75
C LEU A 106 -9.28 4.83 20.24
N GLU A 107 -8.61 5.49 19.32
CA GLU A 107 -9.07 6.71 18.68
C GLU A 107 -9.56 6.40 17.26
N ARG A 108 -10.70 7.01 16.88
CA ARG A 108 -11.28 6.87 15.54
C ARG A 108 -11.40 8.23 14.88
N GLY A 109 -11.19 8.22 13.56
CA GLY A 109 -11.26 9.44 12.79
C GLY A 109 -10.26 10.49 13.26
N ASN A 110 -10.58 11.76 13.07
CA ASN A 110 -9.70 12.88 13.42
C ASN A 110 -9.68 13.19 14.94
N GLY A 111 -9.66 12.17 15.78
CA GLY A 111 -9.57 12.33 17.25
C GLY A 111 -10.88 12.70 17.94
N THR A 112 -12.02 12.51 17.27
CA THR A 112 -13.34 12.90 17.80
C THR A 112 -13.95 11.89 18.78
N ALA A 113 -13.52 10.65 18.77
CA ALA A 113 -13.99 9.60 19.67
C ALA A 113 -12.82 8.76 20.19
N THR A 114 -12.56 8.85 21.49
CA THR A 114 -11.58 7.99 22.17
C THR A 114 -12.34 7.00 23.04
N GLN A 115 -12.11 5.72 22.82
CA GLN A 115 -12.59 4.64 23.68
C GLN A 115 -11.47 4.19 24.60
N GLU A 116 -11.71 4.17 25.89
CA GLU A 116 -10.78 3.66 26.91
C GLU A 116 -11.17 2.23 27.28
N ILE A 117 -10.27 1.29 27.08
CA ILE A 117 -10.48 -0.14 27.33
C ILE A 117 -9.45 -0.60 28.36
N PRO A 118 -9.83 -0.86 29.62
CA PRO A 118 -8.92 -1.39 30.61
C PRO A 118 -8.50 -2.82 30.24
N LEU A 119 -7.20 -3.08 30.22
CA LEU A 119 -6.66 -4.39 29.91
C LEU A 119 -6.49 -5.22 31.20
N SER A 120 -6.84 -6.50 31.11
CA SER A 120 -6.63 -7.46 32.18
C SER A 120 -5.27 -8.13 32.03
N ARG A 121 -4.52 -8.30 33.12
CA ARG A 121 -3.26 -9.02 33.11
C ARG A 121 -3.50 -10.51 32.93
N VAL A 122 -3.05 -11.09 31.83
CA VAL A 122 -3.18 -12.51 31.49
C VAL A 122 -2.01 -13.32 32.04
N ARG A 123 -0.80 -12.76 31.93
CA ARG A 123 0.45 -13.33 32.46
C ARG A 123 1.43 -12.21 32.78
N ASN A 124 2.60 -12.56 33.29
CA ASN A 124 3.63 -11.58 33.64
C ASN A 124 3.97 -10.66 32.46
N GLY A 125 3.72 -9.37 32.61
CA GLY A 125 3.98 -8.35 31.61
C GLY A 125 3.00 -8.33 30.41
N VAL A 126 2.06 -9.28 30.30
CA VAL A 126 1.11 -9.33 29.19
C VAL A 126 -0.29 -8.97 29.66
N PHE A 127 -0.88 -8.01 29.00
CA PHE A 127 -2.22 -7.47 29.24
C PHE A 127 -3.08 -7.64 28.00
N SER A 128 -4.36 -7.98 28.16
CA SER A 128 -5.28 -8.24 27.05
C SER A 128 -6.70 -7.80 27.38
N ALA A 129 -7.46 -7.46 26.35
CA ALA A 129 -8.91 -7.27 26.42
C ALA A 129 -9.56 -7.52 25.06
N PRO A 130 -10.84 -7.93 25.04
CA PRO A 130 -11.63 -7.93 23.81
C PRO A 130 -11.92 -6.49 23.39
N VAL A 131 -11.88 -6.27 22.08
CA VAL A 131 -12.14 -4.99 21.41
C VAL A 131 -13.26 -5.17 20.41
N VAL A 132 -14.17 -4.19 20.36
CA VAL A 132 -15.29 -4.16 19.41
C VAL A 132 -15.14 -2.94 18.52
N LEU A 133 -15.00 -3.16 17.21
CA LEU A 133 -14.80 -2.13 16.21
C LEU A 133 -16.02 -2.07 15.27
N PRO A 134 -16.92 -1.07 15.40
CA PRO A 134 -18.02 -0.89 14.44
C PRO A 134 -17.49 -0.73 13.01
N VAL A 135 -18.11 -1.44 12.06
CA VAL A 135 -17.65 -1.51 10.66
C VAL A 135 -18.24 -0.39 9.80
N GLU A 136 -19.27 0.30 10.28
CA GLU A 136 -19.92 1.40 9.54
C GLU A 136 -19.06 2.67 9.43
N ASP A 137 -18.01 2.75 10.24
CA ASP A 137 -17.10 3.91 10.29
C ASP A 137 -15.76 3.55 9.61
N SER A 138 -15.61 3.96 8.37
CA SER A 138 -14.36 3.81 7.58
C SER A 138 -13.24 4.76 8.02
N SER A 139 -13.29 5.25 9.26
CA SER A 139 -12.29 6.17 9.79
C SER A 139 -10.99 5.47 10.16
N GLU A 140 -9.92 6.25 10.14
CA GLU A 140 -8.60 5.86 10.65
C GLU A 140 -8.72 5.38 12.10
N ILE A 141 -8.06 4.27 12.42
CA ILE A 141 -7.96 3.70 13.76
C ILE A 141 -6.55 3.93 14.29
N ARG A 142 -6.43 4.60 15.43
CA ARG A 142 -5.17 4.80 16.14
C ARG A 142 -5.23 4.15 17.51
N LEU A 143 -4.15 3.46 17.85
CA LEU A 143 -3.98 2.80 19.13
C LEU A 143 -2.91 3.50 19.96
N SER A 144 -3.20 3.76 21.22
CA SER A 144 -2.24 4.18 22.23
C SER A 144 -2.47 3.37 23.50
N ALA A 145 -1.43 3.21 24.31
CA ALA A 145 -1.53 2.60 25.62
C ALA A 145 -1.26 3.63 26.71
N SER A 146 -2.10 3.65 27.75
CA SER A 146 -1.84 4.36 28.99
C SER A 146 -1.38 3.34 30.03
N ILE A 147 -0.15 3.45 30.49
CA ILE A 147 0.50 2.51 31.42
C ILE A 147 0.73 3.22 32.74
N LEU A 148 0.06 2.76 33.79
CA LEU A 148 0.26 3.19 35.17
C LEU A 148 1.17 2.16 35.87
N SER A 149 2.31 2.59 36.37
CA SER A 149 3.24 1.74 37.14
C SER A 149 3.96 2.58 38.20
N GLY A 150 4.04 2.10 39.44
CA GLY A 150 4.66 2.83 40.54
C GLY A 150 4.06 4.22 40.80
N GLY A 151 2.79 4.44 40.49
CA GLY A 151 2.11 5.73 40.66
C GLY A 151 2.37 6.75 39.52
N VAL A 152 3.11 6.37 38.46
CA VAL A 152 3.38 7.21 37.30
C VAL A 152 2.59 6.68 36.11
N THR A 153 1.84 7.58 35.45
CA THR A 153 1.13 7.25 34.20
C THR A 153 1.93 7.76 33.03
N THR A 154 2.19 6.88 32.09
CA THR A 154 2.85 7.21 30.80
C THR A 154 1.96 6.78 29.66
N ARG A 155 1.84 7.61 28.62
CA ARG A 155 1.12 7.29 27.39
C ARG A 155 2.11 6.99 26.28
N GLU A 156 1.85 5.95 25.52
CA GLU A 156 2.64 5.53 24.36
C GLU A 156 1.74 5.29 23.16
N GLU A 157 2.12 5.82 22.02
CA GLU A 157 1.47 5.52 20.73
C GLU A 157 1.97 4.16 20.24
N LEU A 158 1.04 3.28 19.88
CA LEU A 158 1.35 1.93 19.42
C LEU A 158 1.36 1.85 17.88
N GLY A 159 0.45 2.53 17.23
CA GLY A 159 0.26 2.53 15.78
C GLY A 159 -1.22 2.62 15.41
N GLY A 160 -1.54 2.23 14.18
CA GLY A 160 -2.92 2.27 13.72
C GLY A 160 -3.08 1.75 12.29
N TRP A 161 -4.31 1.79 11.81
CA TRP A 161 -4.70 1.43 10.46
C TRP A 161 -5.42 2.62 9.81
N GLY A 162 -5.14 2.85 8.55
CA GLY A 162 -5.79 3.93 7.78
C GLY A 162 -7.28 3.70 7.57
N ASP A 163 -7.71 2.45 7.60
CA ASP A 163 -9.10 2.06 7.44
C ASP A 163 -9.37 0.71 8.10
N ILE A 164 -10.57 0.53 8.66
CA ILE A 164 -10.99 -0.74 9.27
C ILE A 164 -11.02 -1.89 8.26
N SER A 165 -11.22 -1.61 6.99
CA SER A 165 -11.23 -2.63 5.93
C SER A 165 -9.95 -3.47 5.91
N MET A 166 -8.82 -2.92 6.37
CA MET A 166 -7.56 -3.64 6.49
C MET A 166 -7.57 -4.75 7.56
N LEU A 167 -8.55 -4.75 8.44
CA LEU A 167 -8.73 -5.74 9.50
C LEU A 167 -9.88 -6.72 9.20
N LEU A 168 -10.62 -6.49 8.10
CA LEU A 168 -11.76 -7.34 7.77
C LEU A 168 -11.34 -8.69 7.20
N PRO A 169 -12.23 -9.70 7.31
CA PRO A 169 -11.94 -11.06 6.86
C PRO A 169 -11.54 -11.19 5.40
N LEU A 170 -12.19 -10.43 4.51
CA LEU A 170 -11.95 -10.54 3.08
C LEU A 170 -11.17 -9.33 2.58
N GLN A 171 -10.06 -9.59 1.90
CA GLN A 171 -9.18 -8.59 1.31
C GLN A 171 -9.00 -8.86 -0.18
N MET A 172 -9.11 -7.83 -1.00
CA MET A 172 -8.77 -7.96 -2.41
C MET A 172 -7.25 -7.92 -2.59
N THR A 173 -6.70 -8.95 -3.25
CA THR A 173 -5.26 -9.09 -3.47
C THR A 173 -4.87 -8.90 -4.92
N SER A 174 -5.79 -9.15 -5.85
CA SER A 174 -5.54 -8.99 -7.27
C SER A 174 -6.82 -8.69 -8.03
N TRP A 175 -6.68 -8.04 -9.15
CA TRP A 175 -7.76 -7.85 -10.11
C TRP A 175 -7.18 -7.79 -11.52
N GLY A 176 -7.97 -8.17 -12.51
CA GLY A 176 -7.62 -8.16 -13.91
C GLY A 176 -8.83 -7.90 -14.78
N GLY A 177 -8.58 -7.36 -15.96
CA GLY A 177 -9.61 -7.11 -16.96
C GLY A 177 -9.04 -6.32 -18.11
N GLY A 178 -9.79 -6.25 -19.18
CA GLY A 178 -9.44 -5.45 -20.36
C GLY A 178 -10.28 -4.17 -20.41
N VAL A 179 -9.89 -3.29 -21.33
CA VAL A 179 -10.64 -2.07 -21.64
C VAL A 179 -11.89 -2.44 -22.45
N PRO A 180 -13.08 -1.95 -22.09
CA PRO A 180 -14.27 -2.13 -22.90
C PRO A 180 -14.06 -1.64 -24.34
N GLN A 181 -14.66 -2.32 -25.31
CA GLN A 181 -14.51 -2.00 -26.73
C GLN A 181 -15.86 -2.00 -27.41
N PHE A 182 -16.04 -1.06 -28.34
CA PHE A 182 -17.21 -1.08 -29.19
C PHE A 182 -17.03 -2.07 -30.35
N GLN A 183 -17.95 -3.01 -30.46
CA GLN A 183 -18.01 -3.96 -31.55
C GLN A 183 -19.44 -4.07 -32.07
N SER A 184 -19.64 -3.80 -33.35
CA SER A 184 -20.94 -3.86 -34.02
C SER A 184 -22.02 -3.01 -33.33
N GLY A 185 -21.65 -1.81 -32.85
CA GLY A 185 -22.57 -0.87 -32.19
C GLY A 185 -22.92 -1.21 -30.77
N LYS A 186 -22.30 -2.23 -30.18
CA LYS A 186 -22.48 -2.60 -28.77
C LYS A 186 -21.16 -2.47 -28.01
N LEU A 187 -21.26 -2.09 -26.74
CA LEU A 187 -20.11 -2.10 -25.86
C LEU A 187 -19.84 -3.54 -25.39
N MET A 188 -18.65 -4.03 -25.69
CA MET A 188 -18.15 -5.32 -25.21
C MET A 188 -17.34 -5.10 -23.94
N LEU A 189 -17.79 -5.65 -22.84
CA LEU A 189 -17.01 -5.76 -21.63
C LEU A 189 -16.16 -7.03 -21.73
N PRO A 190 -14.81 -6.91 -21.68
CA PRO A 190 -13.96 -8.09 -21.69
C PRO A 190 -14.05 -8.86 -20.36
N ASP A 191 -13.45 -10.05 -20.34
CA ASP A 191 -13.33 -10.85 -19.11
C ASP A 191 -12.80 -10.01 -17.97
N GLN A 192 -13.40 -10.16 -16.80
CA GLN A 192 -12.94 -9.53 -15.56
C GLN A 192 -12.54 -10.60 -14.56
N SER A 193 -11.56 -10.30 -13.73
CA SER A 193 -11.13 -11.19 -12.65
C SER A 193 -10.88 -10.41 -11.36
N ALA A 194 -11.12 -11.06 -10.24
CA ALA A 194 -10.83 -10.53 -8.90
C ALA A 194 -10.29 -11.67 -8.03
N GLY A 195 -9.18 -11.41 -7.35
CA GLY A 195 -8.62 -12.31 -6.35
C GLY A 195 -8.93 -11.78 -4.95
N VAL A 196 -9.48 -12.63 -4.12
CA VAL A 196 -9.80 -12.33 -2.73
C VAL A 196 -9.07 -13.30 -1.84
N GLU A 197 -8.32 -12.76 -0.90
CA GLU A 197 -7.66 -13.52 0.14
C GLU A 197 -8.54 -13.55 1.39
N ASN A 198 -8.61 -14.73 1.99
CA ASN A 198 -9.28 -14.91 3.25
C ASN A 198 -8.23 -14.79 4.36
N MET A 199 -8.37 -13.78 5.21
CA MET A 199 -7.48 -13.60 6.35
C MET A 199 -7.64 -14.77 7.33
N ASP A 200 -6.59 -15.15 8.04
CA ASP A 200 -6.52 -16.34 8.93
C ASP A 200 -7.68 -16.46 9.94
N HIS A 201 -8.35 -15.36 10.23
CA HIS A 201 -9.48 -15.32 11.17
C HIS A 201 -10.84 -15.59 10.54
N ALA A 202 -10.93 -15.73 9.21
CA ALA A 202 -12.17 -16.06 8.52
C ALA A 202 -12.15 -17.55 8.10
N PRO A 203 -13.10 -18.38 8.59
CA PRO A 203 -13.07 -19.81 8.35
C PRO A 203 -13.44 -20.22 6.92
N GLU A 204 -14.09 -19.35 6.19
CA GLU A 204 -14.71 -19.68 4.91
C GLU A 204 -14.36 -18.67 3.82
N LYS A 205 -14.57 -19.09 2.57
CA LYS A 205 -14.37 -18.27 1.38
C LYS A 205 -15.47 -17.23 1.18
N ALA A 206 -15.22 -16.28 0.30
CA ALA A 206 -16.23 -15.34 -0.16
C ALA A 206 -17.46 -16.07 -0.71
N MET A 207 -18.65 -15.62 -0.28
CA MET A 207 -19.93 -16.13 -0.75
C MET A 207 -20.53 -15.19 -1.78
N GLU A 208 -21.37 -15.73 -2.67
CA GLU A 208 -22.11 -14.96 -3.68
C GLU A 208 -21.20 -14.01 -4.48
N PRO A 209 -20.10 -14.51 -5.08
CA PRO A 209 -19.21 -13.67 -5.86
C PRO A 209 -19.90 -13.15 -7.13
N GLU A 210 -19.92 -11.84 -7.32
CA GLU A 210 -20.58 -11.19 -8.42
C GLU A 210 -19.72 -10.05 -8.99
N PHE A 211 -19.92 -9.72 -10.27
CA PHE A 211 -19.38 -8.50 -10.86
C PHE A 211 -20.54 -7.57 -11.19
N TYR A 212 -20.45 -6.35 -10.70
CA TYR A 212 -21.42 -5.29 -10.99
C TYR A 212 -20.89 -4.38 -12.09
N VAL A 213 -21.71 -4.12 -13.06
CA VAL A 213 -21.43 -3.18 -14.15
C VAL A 213 -22.31 -1.95 -13.98
N TYR A 214 -21.69 -0.80 -14.00
CA TYR A 214 -22.36 0.49 -13.83
C TYR A 214 -22.23 1.32 -15.10
N LEU A 215 -23.29 2.03 -15.41
CA LEU A 215 -23.33 3.11 -16.40
C LEU A 215 -23.84 4.37 -15.69
N ASN A 216 -23.02 5.43 -15.64
CA ASN A 216 -23.33 6.68 -14.96
C ASN A 216 -23.82 6.46 -13.51
N GLU A 217 -23.07 5.66 -12.75
CA GLU A 217 -23.36 5.30 -11.35
C GLU A 217 -24.61 4.41 -11.15
N GLN A 218 -25.34 4.10 -12.21
CA GLN A 218 -26.45 3.16 -12.15
C GLN A 218 -25.98 1.74 -12.47
N ARG A 219 -26.25 0.79 -11.58
CA ARG A 219 -25.97 -0.63 -11.84
C ARG A 219 -26.90 -1.15 -12.92
N ILE A 220 -26.34 -1.55 -14.06
CA ILE A 220 -27.05 -2.03 -15.25
C ILE A 220 -26.99 -3.55 -15.39
N ARG A 221 -25.92 -4.19 -14.85
CA ARG A 221 -25.74 -5.65 -14.90
C ARG A 221 -25.16 -6.17 -13.62
N THR A 222 -25.54 -7.42 -13.31
CA THR A 222 -24.91 -8.27 -12.32
C THR A 222 -24.51 -9.55 -13.02
N LEU A 223 -23.23 -9.91 -12.95
CA LEU A 223 -22.64 -11.09 -13.58
C LEU A 223 -22.14 -12.02 -12.48
N PRO A 224 -22.40 -13.32 -12.58
CA PRO A 224 -21.89 -14.28 -11.62
C PRO A 224 -20.37 -14.37 -11.70
N GLY A 225 -19.68 -14.37 -10.56
CA GLY A 225 -18.27 -14.69 -10.45
C GLY A 225 -18.09 -16.21 -10.40
N VAL A 226 -17.38 -16.75 -11.40
CA VAL A 226 -17.02 -18.16 -11.42
C VAL A 226 -15.68 -18.33 -10.74
N GLU A 227 -15.63 -19.21 -9.74
CA GLU A 227 -14.40 -19.51 -9.02
C GLU A 227 -13.41 -20.28 -9.90
N GLU A 228 -12.20 -19.78 -9.98
CA GLU A 228 -11.04 -20.48 -10.57
C GLU A 228 -10.11 -20.88 -9.43
N ALA A 229 -9.78 -22.17 -9.33
CA ALA A 229 -8.88 -22.65 -8.28
C ALA A 229 -7.43 -22.24 -8.59
N ASP A 230 -6.83 -21.39 -7.77
CA ASP A 230 -5.40 -21.07 -7.84
C ASP A 230 -4.79 -20.92 -6.44
N TYR A 231 -3.74 -21.66 -6.18
CA TYR A 231 -2.72 -21.64 -5.11
C TYR A 231 -3.01 -20.82 -3.82
N GLY A 232 -4.19 -21.03 -3.20
CA GLY A 232 -4.49 -20.42 -1.89
C GLY A 232 -5.16 -19.06 -1.92
N VAL A 233 -5.31 -18.44 -3.07
CA VAL A 233 -6.12 -17.25 -3.31
C VAL A 233 -7.36 -17.65 -4.07
N TYR A 234 -8.53 -17.26 -3.61
CA TYR A 234 -9.77 -17.47 -4.35
C TYR A 234 -9.84 -16.45 -5.50
N GLN A 235 -9.70 -16.95 -6.72
CA GLN A 235 -9.90 -16.13 -7.92
C GLN A 235 -11.30 -16.34 -8.47
N TYR A 236 -11.94 -15.24 -8.81
CA TYR A 236 -13.26 -15.21 -9.42
C TYR A 236 -13.16 -14.52 -10.76
N ARG A 237 -13.87 -15.06 -11.74
CA ARG A 237 -13.88 -14.53 -13.10
C ARG A 237 -15.29 -14.43 -13.63
N CYS A 238 -15.57 -13.40 -14.43
CA CYS A 238 -16.73 -13.38 -15.31
C CYS A 238 -16.29 -13.35 -16.77
N GLU A 239 -17.07 -14.00 -17.62
CA GLU A 239 -16.82 -14.02 -19.07
C GLU A 239 -17.15 -12.65 -19.70
N SER A 240 -16.58 -12.42 -20.88
CA SER A 240 -16.87 -11.23 -21.66
C SER A 240 -18.35 -11.20 -22.09
N ILE A 241 -18.95 -10.03 -22.01
CA ILE A 241 -20.35 -9.86 -22.42
C ILE A 241 -20.55 -8.61 -23.29
N ALA A 242 -21.54 -8.66 -24.18
CA ALA A 242 -22.04 -7.49 -24.87
C ALA A 242 -23.09 -6.78 -23.99
N LEU A 243 -22.90 -5.50 -23.75
CA LEU A 243 -23.90 -4.68 -23.10
C LEU A 243 -24.97 -4.27 -24.12
N GLU A 244 -26.24 -4.34 -23.71
CA GLU A 244 -27.36 -3.95 -24.58
C GLU A 244 -27.66 -2.46 -24.50
N GLU A 245 -27.16 -1.81 -23.49
CA GLU A 245 -27.34 -0.40 -23.20
C GLU A 245 -26.59 0.46 -24.24
N THR A 246 -27.22 1.57 -24.65
CA THR A 246 -26.58 2.54 -25.53
C THR A 246 -25.66 3.43 -24.71
N VAL A 247 -24.36 3.38 -25.00
CA VAL A 247 -23.33 4.21 -24.36
C VAL A 247 -23.06 5.42 -25.26
N LYS A 248 -23.02 6.61 -24.65
CA LYS A 248 -22.79 7.89 -25.33
C LYS A 248 -21.43 8.48 -24.93
N ASP A 249 -21.00 9.47 -25.70
CA ASP A 249 -19.82 10.27 -25.37
C ASP A 249 -19.97 10.91 -23.98
N GLY A 250 -18.94 10.77 -23.15
CA GLY A 250 -18.91 11.25 -21.78
C GLY A 250 -19.56 10.31 -20.75
N ASP A 251 -20.20 9.21 -21.16
CA ASP A 251 -20.74 8.23 -20.21
C ASP A 251 -19.62 7.54 -19.42
N LYS A 252 -19.85 7.38 -18.11
CA LYS A 252 -18.94 6.66 -17.22
C LYS A 252 -19.36 5.20 -17.11
N ILE A 253 -18.42 4.32 -17.36
CA ILE A 253 -18.58 2.86 -17.23
C ILE A 253 -17.70 2.45 -16.05
N ALA A 254 -18.24 1.69 -15.10
CA ALA A 254 -17.45 1.16 -14.00
C ALA A 254 -17.76 -0.32 -13.78
N VAL A 255 -16.79 -1.04 -13.24
CA VAL A 255 -16.93 -2.43 -12.81
C VAL A 255 -16.44 -2.55 -11.39
N SER A 256 -17.25 -3.21 -10.55
CA SER A 256 -16.89 -3.60 -9.20
C SER A 256 -16.99 -5.12 -9.07
N PHE A 257 -16.20 -5.70 -8.19
CA PHE A 257 -16.39 -7.06 -7.70
C PHE A 257 -17.11 -6.99 -6.37
N ALA A 258 -18.12 -7.80 -6.20
CA ALA A 258 -18.91 -7.88 -4.98
C ALA A 258 -18.92 -9.30 -4.44
N CYS A 259 -18.89 -9.43 -3.12
CA CYS A 259 -19.02 -10.69 -2.44
C CYS A 259 -19.51 -10.48 -1.00
N ARG A 260 -19.81 -11.57 -0.32
CA ARG A 260 -20.26 -11.57 1.07
C ARG A 260 -19.36 -12.46 1.91
N ASP A 261 -19.10 -12.04 3.15
CA ASP A 261 -18.44 -12.91 4.11
C ASP A 261 -19.47 -13.83 4.83
N PRO A 262 -19.00 -14.85 5.57
CA PRO A 262 -19.87 -15.76 6.32
C PRO A 262 -20.70 -15.08 7.42
N TYR A 263 -20.38 -13.86 7.78
CA TYR A 263 -21.06 -13.08 8.83
C TYR A 263 -22.16 -12.17 8.28
N GLY A 264 -22.29 -12.11 6.93
CA GLY A 264 -23.31 -11.32 6.25
C GLY A 264 -22.89 -9.89 5.90
N LEU A 265 -21.60 -9.55 6.06
CA LEU A 265 -21.07 -8.29 5.56
C LEU A 265 -20.86 -8.42 4.05
N HIS A 266 -21.41 -7.50 3.32
CA HIS A 266 -21.27 -7.38 1.87
C HIS A 266 -20.16 -6.39 1.54
N TYR A 267 -19.25 -6.84 0.67
CA TYR A 267 -18.10 -6.10 0.17
C TYR A 267 -18.32 -5.78 -1.29
N GLU A 268 -18.13 -4.54 -1.67
CA GLU A 268 -18.07 -4.12 -3.06
C GLU A 268 -16.74 -3.42 -3.31
N PHE A 269 -15.87 -4.05 -4.10
CA PHE A 269 -14.55 -3.55 -4.45
C PHE A 269 -14.59 -2.89 -5.83
N PRO A 270 -14.44 -1.56 -5.95
CA PRO A 270 -14.31 -0.91 -7.24
C PRO A 270 -13.06 -1.41 -7.98
N LEU A 271 -13.20 -1.95 -9.18
CA LEU A 271 -12.08 -2.46 -9.98
C LEU A 271 -11.59 -1.43 -10.99
N TYR A 272 -12.49 -1.00 -11.86
CA TYR A 272 -12.17 -0.12 -12.97
C TYR A 272 -13.27 0.90 -13.21
N SER A 273 -12.88 2.04 -13.76
CA SER A 273 -13.82 2.98 -14.34
C SER A 273 -13.24 3.58 -15.62
N TRP A 274 -14.08 3.78 -16.62
CA TRP A 274 -13.74 4.36 -17.91
C TRP A 274 -14.73 5.44 -18.27
N VAL A 275 -14.30 6.39 -19.08
CA VAL A 275 -15.16 7.37 -19.71
C VAL A 275 -15.23 7.03 -21.19
N ALA A 276 -16.44 6.88 -21.72
CA ALA A 276 -16.66 6.69 -23.15
C ALA A 276 -16.33 7.99 -23.87
N GLU A 277 -15.47 7.91 -24.85
CA GLU A 277 -15.12 9.03 -25.73
C GLU A 277 -15.32 8.63 -27.18
N GLY A 278 -15.83 9.53 -28.00
CA GLY A 278 -16.03 9.30 -29.40
C GLY A 278 -17.39 9.75 -29.90
N THR A 279 -17.67 9.41 -31.16
CA THR A 279 -18.95 9.67 -31.82
C THR A 279 -19.68 8.34 -32.08
N GLU A 280 -20.96 8.42 -32.46
CA GLU A 280 -21.71 7.23 -32.88
C GLU A 280 -21.04 6.49 -34.07
N GLU A 281 -20.26 7.22 -34.92
CA GLU A 281 -19.57 6.65 -36.08
C GLU A 281 -18.21 6.04 -35.71
N SER A 282 -17.57 6.54 -34.64
CA SER A 282 -16.26 6.05 -34.16
C SER A 282 -16.20 6.12 -32.65
N PRO A 283 -17.02 5.34 -31.94
CA PRO A 283 -16.99 5.29 -30.49
C PRO A 283 -15.75 4.56 -30.02
N TYR A 284 -15.06 5.11 -29.03
CA TYR A 284 -14.01 4.40 -28.30
C TYR A 284 -14.16 4.67 -26.80
N VAL A 285 -13.55 3.82 -26.01
CA VAL A 285 -13.52 3.96 -24.55
C VAL A 285 -12.12 4.40 -24.15
N ALA A 286 -11.99 5.54 -23.50
CA ALA A 286 -10.72 6.04 -23.03
C ALA A 286 -10.12 5.08 -22.00
N GLU A 287 -8.78 5.01 -21.95
CA GLU A 287 -8.07 4.34 -20.89
C GLU A 287 -8.55 4.90 -19.54
N GLY A 288 -9.14 4.02 -18.75
CA GLY A 288 -9.71 4.40 -17.50
C GLY A 288 -8.70 4.45 -16.39
N TYR A 289 -9.05 5.19 -15.40
CA TYR A 289 -8.38 5.20 -14.13
C TYR A 289 -8.60 3.82 -13.47
N THR A 290 -7.57 3.02 -13.36
CA THR A 290 -7.56 1.97 -12.35
C THR A 290 -7.50 2.70 -11.01
N SER A 291 -8.35 2.35 -10.07
CA SER A 291 -8.14 2.78 -8.69
C SER A 291 -6.78 2.21 -8.24
N GLY A 292 -5.73 2.97 -8.52
CA GLY A 292 -4.34 2.58 -8.24
C GLY A 292 -4.03 2.75 -6.75
N GLY A 293 -4.69 2.00 -5.92
CA GLY A 293 -4.52 1.93 -4.50
C GLY A 293 -5.22 0.68 -3.97
N ILE A 294 -4.92 0.28 -2.78
CA ILE A 294 -5.68 -0.74 -2.05
C ILE A 294 -7.14 -0.37 -2.19
N ASN A 295 -7.91 -1.19 -2.92
CA ASN A 295 -9.31 -0.92 -3.20
C ASN A 295 -10.09 -1.04 -1.90
N THR A 296 -10.31 0.08 -1.23
CA THR A 296 -11.16 0.13 -0.05
C THR A 296 -12.57 -0.27 -0.47
N PRO A 297 -13.13 -1.34 0.07
CA PRO A 297 -14.46 -1.80 -0.29
C PRO A 297 -15.52 -0.83 0.21
N ILE A 298 -16.62 -0.75 -0.52
CA ILE A 298 -17.87 -0.22 -0.01
C ILE A 298 -18.50 -1.34 0.81
N LEU A 299 -18.77 -1.08 2.08
CA LEU A 299 -19.26 -2.08 3.03
C LEU A 299 -20.75 -1.85 3.32
N THR A 300 -21.54 -2.91 3.23
CA THR A 300 -22.97 -2.87 3.58
C THR A 300 -23.37 -4.12 4.35
N TRP A 301 -24.25 -3.96 5.33
CA TRP A 301 -24.88 -5.06 6.04
C TRP A 301 -26.27 -5.31 5.48
N GLU A 302 -26.57 -6.55 5.14
CA GLU A 302 -27.92 -6.97 4.78
C GLU A 302 -28.69 -7.59 5.94
#